data_746eb4a5c7604c423c4e852e415be333
#
_entry.id   746eb4a5c7604c423c4e852e415be333
#
_cell.length_a   1.000
_cell.length_b   1.000
_cell.length_c   1.000
_cell.angle_alpha   90.00
_cell.angle_beta   90.00
_cell.angle_gamma   90.00
#
_symmetry.space_group_name_H-M   'P 1'
#
loop_
_entity.id
_entity.type
_entity.pdbx_description
1 polymer ?
#
loop_
_entity_poly.entity_id
_entity_poly.type
_entity_poly.pdbx_seq_one_letter_code
_entity_poly.pdbx_strand_id
1 'polypeptide(L)'
;MSRVSLPAAFALCACAAALSLAPALASPAASLKAATAILASSSVTESGAADAPAAGKNEAAGLASDASQPNADTFIRRIRGFLPDLRFSLEGAQGKTVTQDAFEGKVVLLFFGYASCPDICPTTMAQLSQVVNNLGKQADQVQIVFISVDPHRDTPDVLQSYVSAFNDHAIGLTGNERQIADVARRYRVAYQIEKPSGSDPKNYEVTHGRGIYIFDQKGRARFLASDSESIDTLTASVRELLG
;
A
#
# COMPACT_ATOMS: atom_id res chain seq x y z
N MET A 1 -55.35 20.20 -38.05
CA MET A 1 -54.98 21.01 -39.22
C MET A 1 -54.06 22.11 -38.73
N SER A 2 -52.82 22.05 -39.10
CA SER A 2 -51.84 23.07 -39.46
C SER A 2 -50.41 22.54 -39.12
N ARG A 3 -49.77 22.14 -40.19
CA ARG A 3 -48.32 21.85 -40.24
C ARG A 3 -47.57 23.20 -40.31
N VAL A 4 -46.48 23.33 -39.62
CA VAL A 4 -45.44 24.31 -39.97
C VAL A 4 -44.09 23.63 -39.96
N SER A 5 -43.43 23.78 -41.13
CA SER A 5 -42.16 23.17 -41.57
C SER A 5 -40.93 23.86 -40.96
N LEU A 6 -39.84 23.09 -40.92
CA LEU A 6 -38.43 23.53 -40.72
C LEU A 6 -37.98 24.56 -41.80
N PRO A 7 -36.88 25.28 -41.56
CA PRO A 7 -35.73 24.94 -42.39
C PRO A 7 -34.38 24.73 -41.66
N ALA A 8 -33.59 23.88 -42.28
CA ALA A 8 -32.19 23.63 -42.01
C ALA A 8 -31.31 24.85 -42.38
N ALA A 9 -30.28 25.10 -41.61
CA ALA A 9 -29.18 25.93 -42.05
C ALA A 9 -27.86 25.19 -41.71
N PHE A 10 -27.24 24.71 -42.78
CA PHE A 10 -25.83 24.24 -42.79
C PHE A 10 -24.94 25.47 -42.63
N ALA A 11 -23.97 25.39 -41.75
CA ALA A 11 -22.77 26.23 -41.75
C ALA A 11 -21.54 25.33 -41.67
N LEU A 12 -20.95 25.07 -42.83
CA LEU A 12 -19.57 24.62 -42.94
C LEU A 12 -18.65 25.74 -42.48
N CYS A 13 -17.77 25.47 -41.54
CA CYS A 13 -16.60 26.28 -41.29
C CYS A 13 -15.37 25.37 -41.34
N ALA A 14 -14.70 25.40 -42.46
CA ALA A 14 -13.38 24.87 -42.69
C ALA A 14 -12.37 25.88 -42.10
N CYS A 15 -11.52 25.46 -41.20
CA CYS A 15 -10.33 26.20 -40.81
C CYS A 15 -9.11 25.30 -40.74
N ALA A 16 -8.15 25.75 -41.49
CA ALA A 16 -6.89 25.24 -41.91
C ALA A 16 -5.97 24.67 -40.80
N ALA A 17 -5.25 23.64 -41.21
CA ALA A 17 -4.07 23.11 -40.54
C ALA A 17 -2.96 24.15 -40.50
N ALA A 18 -2.39 24.39 -39.34
CA ALA A 18 -1.09 24.99 -39.20
C ALA A 18 -0.15 23.94 -38.55
N LEU A 19 0.71 23.36 -39.39
CA LEU A 19 1.89 22.59 -38.94
C LEU A 19 2.88 23.58 -38.32
N SER A 20 3.15 23.46 -37.03
CA SER A 20 4.29 24.08 -36.38
C SER A 20 5.36 23.01 -36.14
N LEU A 21 6.41 23.06 -36.92
CA LEU A 21 7.68 22.37 -36.69
C LEU A 21 8.33 23.04 -35.45
N ALA A 22 8.58 22.30 -34.37
CA ALA A 22 9.47 22.70 -33.30
C ALA A 22 10.81 21.96 -33.40
N PRO A 23 11.95 22.62 -33.23
CA PRO A 23 13.25 22.00 -33.37
C PRO A 23 13.63 21.16 -32.15
N ALA A 24 14.26 20.02 -32.44
CA ALA A 24 14.91 19.15 -31.49
C ALA A 24 16.07 19.89 -30.80
N LEU A 25 16.02 19.98 -29.47
CA LEU A 25 17.17 20.36 -28.65
C LEU A 25 17.80 19.10 -28.06
N ALA A 26 19.05 18.90 -28.44
CA ALA A 26 19.94 17.84 -28.04
C ALA A 26 20.21 17.87 -26.53
N SER A 27 20.12 16.73 -25.86
CA SER A 27 20.64 16.48 -24.54
C SER A 27 22.17 16.37 -24.54
N PRO A 28 22.88 17.01 -23.60
CA PRO A 28 24.28 16.66 -23.39
C PRO A 28 24.42 15.46 -22.47
N ALA A 29 25.15 14.46 -22.96
CA ALA A 29 25.62 13.32 -22.20
C ALA A 29 26.52 13.78 -21.03
N ALA A 30 26.12 13.49 -19.80
CA ALA A 30 26.97 13.67 -18.62
C ALA A 30 27.78 12.39 -18.37
N SER A 31 29.08 12.60 -18.50
CA SER A 31 30.20 11.70 -18.30
C SER A 31 30.19 10.98 -16.95
N LEU A 32 30.22 9.63 -16.98
CA LEU A 32 30.57 8.79 -15.83
C LEU A 32 32.07 8.98 -15.52
N LYS A 33 32.40 9.54 -14.36
CA LYS A 33 33.73 9.40 -13.76
C LYS A 33 33.69 8.26 -12.75
N ALA A 34 34.40 7.20 -13.09
CA ALA A 34 34.78 6.13 -12.21
C ALA A 34 35.62 6.66 -11.04
N ALA A 35 35.24 6.33 -9.81
CA ALA A 35 36.10 6.45 -8.64
C ALA A 35 36.52 5.08 -8.19
N THR A 36 37.81 4.82 -8.38
CA THR A 36 38.57 3.61 -8.09
C THR A 36 38.72 3.39 -6.58
N ALA A 37 38.71 2.13 -6.20
CA ALA A 37 38.90 1.51 -4.91
C ALA A 37 40.04 2.08 -4.04
N ILE A 38 39.81 2.03 -2.72
CA ILE A 38 40.91 1.87 -1.74
C ILE A 38 40.52 0.72 -0.82
N LEU A 39 41.25 -0.40 -1.04
CA LEU A 39 41.39 -1.52 -0.12
C LEU A 39 42.31 -1.08 1.04
N ALA A 40 41.83 -1.15 2.26
CA ALA A 40 42.68 -1.18 3.44
C ALA A 40 42.32 -2.41 4.27
N SER A 41 43.21 -3.42 4.15
CA SER A 41 43.30 -4.55 5.05
C SER A 41 43.89 -4.11 6.39
N SER A 42 43.30 -4.52 7.48
CA SER A 42 43.96 -4.60 8.77
C SER A 42 43.60 -5.93 9.45
N SER A 43 44.60 -6.80 9.44
CA SER A 43 44.73 -7.98 10.23
C SER A 43 44.99 -7.60 11.69
N VAL A 44 44.30 -8.23 12.65
CA VAL A 44 44.73 -8.31 14.04
C VAL A 44 44.46 -9.72 14.55
N THR A 45 45.54 -10.31 14.93
CA THR A 45 45.98 -11.56 15.52
C THR A 45 45.12 -12.18 16.61
N GLU A 46 45.11 -13.53 16.53
CA GLU A 46 44.80 -14.52 17.56
C GLU A 46 45.55 -14.33 18.90
N SER A 47 44.89 -14.62 20.01
CA SER A 47 45.46 -15.52 21.03
C SER A 47 44.46 -15.72 22.20
N GLY A 48 44.37 -16.95 22.70
CA GLY A 48 43.86 -17.25 24.03
C GLY A 48 42.98 -18.51 24.13
N ALA A 49 43.64 -19.68 24.20
CA ALA A 49 43.02 -20.94 24.59
C ALA A 49 42.87 -21.07 26.11
N ALA A 50 41.93 -21.89 26.53
CA ALA A 50 41.77 -22.73 27.71
C ALA A 50 40.35 -22.55 28.28
N ASP A 51 39.56 -23.51 28.67
CA ASP A 51 39.73 -24.87 29.16
C ASP A 51 38.29 -25.47 29.24
N ALA A 52 38.10 -26.73 28.90
CA ALA A 52 36.90 -27.48 29.18
C ALA A 52 37.02 -28.20 30.53
N PRO A 53 35.90 -28.57 31.19
CA PRO A 53 35.69 -30.00 31.35
C PRO A 53 34.23 -30.48 31.16
N ALA A 54 34.25 -31.62 30.63
CA ALA A 54 33.40 -32.79 30.44
C ALA A 54 32.15 -33.02 31.32
N ALA A 55 31.17 -33.63 30.58
CA ALA A 55 30.33 -34.77 30.94
C ALA A 55 29.10 -34.54 31.86
N GLY A 56 27.94 -34.70 31.25
CA GLY A 56 26.68 -35.04 31.89
C GLY A 56 25.74 -35.66 30.87
N LYS A 57 25.79 -36.99 30.69
CA LYS A 57 24.79 -37.78 29.96
C LYS A 57 23.48 -37.76 30.76
N ASN A 58 22.38 -37.36 30.13
CA ASN A 58 21.04 -37.82 30.53
C ASN A 58 20.22 -38.11 29.26
N GLU A 59 20.08 -39.43 28.99
CA GLU A 59 19.00 -39.97 28.20
C GLU A 59 17.69 -39.84 28.98
N ALA A 60 16.69 -39.25 28.35
CA ALA A 60 15.29 -39.59 28.64
C ALA A 60 14.38 -39.16 27.47
N ALA A 61 13.87 -40.19 26.82
CA ALA A 61 12.52 -40.36 26.31
C ALA A 61 11.87 -39.24 25.45
N GLY A 62 11.65 -39.61 24.20
CA GLY A 62 10.80 -38.92 23.24
C GLY A 62 9.39 -38.68 23.73
N LEU A 63 8.95 -37.49 23.48
CA LEU A 63 7.57 -37.16 23.19
C LEU A 63 7.61 -36.22 21.98
N ALA A 64 7.20 -36.75 20.86
CA ALA A 64 6.90 -35.97 19.66
C ALA A 64 5.76 -35.02 20.00
N SER A 65 6.04 -33.78 20.29
CA SER A 65 5.07 -32.70 20.23
C SER A 65 5.30 -31.98 18.91
N ASP A 66 4.53 -32.39 17.91
CA ASP A 66 4.21 -31.57 16.74
C ASP A 66 3.45 -30.31 17.25
N ALA A 67 4.19 -29.34 17.67
CA ALA A 67 3.77 -27.97 17.84
C ALA A 67 4.62 -27.15 16.92
N SER A 68 4.14 -26.92 15.69
CA SER A 68 4.61 -25.84 14.83
C SER A 68 4.54 -24.55 15.62
N GLN A 69 5.62 -24.23 16.32
CA GLN A 69 5.76 -22.94 16.98
C GLN A 69 5.77 -21.87 15.86
N PRO A 70 4.91 -20.86 15.92
CA PRO A 70 5.02 -19.73 15.00
C PRO A 70 6.41 -19.12 15.22
N ASN A 71 7.19 -19.03 14.14
CA ASN A 71 8.49 -18.39 14.14
C ASN A 71 8.37 -17.03 14.85
N ALA A 72 9.25 -16.76 15.81
CA ALA A 72 9.21 -15.58 16.67
C ALA A 72 9.34 -14.23 15.92
N ASP A 73 9.60 -14.27 14.61
CA ASP A 73 9.83 -13.11 13.74
C ASP A 73 8.64 -12.78 12.81
N THR A 74 7.50 -13.47 12.95
CA THR A 74 6.34 -13.21 12.09
C THR A 74 5.44 -12.16 12.73
N PHE A 75 5.36 -10.99 12.10
CA PHE A 75 4.53 -9.85 12.54
C PHE A 75 3.09 -9.89 11.98
N ILE A 76 2.68 -11.02 11.42
CA ILE A 76 1.31 -11.26 10.99
C ILE A 76 0.53 -12.03 12.05
N ARG A 77 -0.61 -11.51 12.44
CA ARG A 77 -1.49 -12.11 13.45
C ARG A 77 -2.80 -12.53 12.80
N ARG A 78 -3.12 -13.82 12.95
CA ARG A 78 -4.44 -14.33 12.60
C ARG A 78 -5.46 -13.79 13.61
N ILE A 79 -6.43 -13.00 13.13
CA ILE A 79 -7.45 -12.36 13.96
C ILE A 79 -8.82 -12.98 13.70
N ARG A 80 -9.47 -13.46 14.76
CA ARG A 80 -10.86 -13.92 14.70
C ARG A 80 -11.67 -13.11 15.71
N GLY A 81 -12.66 -12.36 15.22
CA GLY A 81 -13.56 -11.59 16.07
C GLY A 81 -12.96 -10.37 16.81
N PHE A 82 -11.68 -10.06 16.60
CA PHE A 82 -11.01 -8.93 17.21
C PHE A 82 -11.26 -7.61 16.46
N LEU A 83 -11.34 -7.67 15.13
CA LEU A 83 -11.68 -6.55 14.27
C LEU A 83 -13.03 -6.80 13.58
N PRO A 84 -13.79 -5.74 13.32
CA PRO A 84 -15.04 -5.85 12.57
C PRO A 84 -14.77 -6.19 11.11
N ASP A 85 -15.81 -6.76 10.46
CA ASP A 85 -15.82 -6.99 9.02
C ASP A 85 -15.65 -5.70 8.23
N LEU A 86 -15.22 -5.83 6.97
CA LEU A 86 -15.00 -4.72 6.06
C LEU A 86 -16.29 -3.89 5.91
N ARG A 87 -16.21 -2.62 6.29
CA ARG A 87 -17.34 -1.69 6.19
C ARG A 87 -16.87 -0.25 6.22
N PHE A 88 -17.22 0.48 5.19
CA PHE A 88 -16.99 1.92 5.07
C PHE A 88 -17.92 2.52 4.01
N SER A 89 -17.99 3.85 3.98
CA SER A 89 -18.59 4.63 2.90
C SER A 89 -17.74 5.88 2.73
N LEU A 90 -16.89 5.88 1.70
CA LEU A 90 -15.86 6.88 1.45
C LEU A 90 -15.94 7.36 -0.01
N GLU A 91 -15.14 8.34 -0.35
CA GLU A 91 -15.02 8.89 -1.69
C GLU A 91 -13.81 8.32 -2.40
N GLY A 92 -14.02 7.76 -3.58
CA GLY A 92 -12.98 7.33 -4.52
C GLY A 92 -12.81 8.31 -5.68
N ALA A 93 -12.15 7.85 -6.74
CA ALA A 93 -11.91 8.64 -7.95
C ALA A 93 -13.16 9.37 -8.43
N GLN A 94 -12.98 10.61 -8.88
CA GLN A 94 -14.05 11.50 -9.35
C GLN A 94 -15.13 11.79 -8.28
N GLY A 95 -14.80 11.66 -6.98
CA GLY A 95 -15.76 11.92 -5.89
C GLY A 95 -16.89 10.89 -5.78
N LYS A 96 -16.76 9.73 -6.43
CA LYS A 96 -17.78 8.68 -6.36
C LYS A 96 -17.75 8.01 -5.00
N THR A 97 -18.92 7.81 -4.40
CA THR A 97 -19.03 7.03 -3.17
C THR A 97 -18.67 5.56 -3.43
N VAL A 98 -17.77 5.04 -2.63
CA VAL A 98 -17.32 3.64 -2.65
C VAL A 98 -17.63 3.03 -1.29
N THR A 99 -18.26 1.85 -1.30
CA THR A 99 -18.53 1.06 -0.10
C THR A 99 -17.80 -0.28 -0.21
N GLN A 100 -17.80 -1.07 0.88
CA GLN A 100 -17.24 -2.42 0.88
C GLN A 100 -17.86 -3.33 -0.20
N ASP A 101 -19.07 -3.07 -0.64
CA ASP A 101 -19.79 -3.89 -1.64
C ASP A 101 -19.07 -3.89 -3.01
N ALA A 102 -18.27 -2.85 -3.29
CA ALA A 102 -17.45 -2.79 -4.50
C ALA A 102 -16.36 -3.87 -4.56
N PHE A 103 -16.08 -4.52 -3.43
CA PHE A 103 -15.00 -5.51 -3.28
C PHE A 103 -15.52 -6.91 -2.94
N GLU A 104 -16.81 -7.14 -3.09
CA GLU A 104 -17.40 -8.47 -2.87
C GLU A 104 -16.72 -9.51 -3.78
N GLY A 105 -16.36 -10.65 -3.20
CA GLY A 105 -15.65 -11.72 -3.92
C GLY A 105 -14.13 -11.51 -4.04
N LYS A 106 -13.58 -10.39 -3.53
CA LYS A 106 -12.14 -10.12 -3.52
C LYS A 106 -11.54 -10.21 -2.13
N VAL A 107 -10.30 -10.67 -2.05
CA VAL A 107 -9.47 -10.48 -0.87
C VAL A 107 -9.03 -9.01 -0.84
N VAL A 108 -9.21 -8.32 0.28
CA VAL A 108 -8.89 -6.91 0.42
C VAL A 108 -7.68 -6.72 1.33
N LEU A 109 -6.68 -6.00 0.83
CA LEU A 109 -5.52 -5.50 1.56
C LEU A 109 -5.76 -4.02 1.86
N LEU A 110 -6.17 -3.71 3.09
CA LEU A 110 -6.49 -2.35 3.50
C LEU A 110 -5.33 -1.74 4.29
N PHE A 111 -4.93 -0.54 3.90
CA PHE A 111 -3.87 0.23 4.55
C PHE A 111 -4.28 1.68 4.73
N PHE A 112 -3.96 2.26 5.90
CA PHE A 112 -4.20 3.67 6.19
C PHE A 112 -2.91 4.45 6.03
N GLY A 113 -2.99 5.63 5.40
CA GLY A 113 -1.82 6.45 5.13
C GLY A 113 -2.19 7.83 4.59
N TYR A 114 -1.27 8.49 3.92
CA TYR A 114 -1.49 9.74 3.19
C TYR A 114 -0.50 9.88 2.03
N ALA A 115 -0.92 10.53 0.94
CA ALA A 115 -0.14 10.56 -0.31
C ALA A 115 1.20 11.33 -0.17
N SER A 116 1.25 12.33 0.72
CA SER A 116 2.46 13.12 0.96
C SER A 116 3.41 12.52 2.00
N CYS A 117 3.21 11.26 2.40
CA CYS A 117 4.11 10.55 3.31
C CYS A 117 5.47 10.32 2.62
N PRO A 118 6.59 10.73 3.26
CA PRO A 118 7.89 10.69 2.59
C PRO A 118 8.52 9.29 2.50
N ASP A 119 8.08 8.32 3.32
CA ASP A 119 8.82 7.05 3.48
C ASP A 119 7.88 5.83 3.59
N ILE A 120 7.12 5.72 4.67
CA ILE A 120 6.40 4.49 5.02
C ILE A 120 5.30 4.13 4.02
N CYS A 121 4.49 5.11 3.60
CA CYS A 121 3.35 4.82 2.71
C CYS A 121 3.81 4.34 1.32
N PRO A 122 4.77 4.98 0.62
CA PRO A 122 5.24 4.47 -0.65
C PRO A 122 5.94 3.11 -0.51
N THR A 123 6.69 2.88 0.56
CA THR A 123 7.33 1.59 0.82
C THR A 123 6.30 0.48 1.02
N THR A 124 5.26 0.72 1.83
CA THR A 124 4.18 -0.25 2.05
C THR A 124 3.37 -0.49 0.76
N MET A 125 3.07 0.55 0.00
CA MET A 125 2.35 0.39 -1.27
C MET A 125 3.15 -0.42 -2.30
N ALA A 126 4.47 -0.21 -2.39
CA ALA A 126 5.35 -1.02 -3.22
C ALA A 126 5.38 -2.50 -2.77
N GLN A 127 5.43 -2.73 -1.45
CA GLN A 127 5.35 -4.08 -0.87
C GLN A 127 4.03 -4.77 -1.23
N LEU A 128 2.89 -4.11 -1.03
CA LEU A 128 1.57 -4.66 -1.37
C LEU A 128 1.44 -4.91 -2.88
N SER A 129 2.01 -4.04 -3.71
CA SER A 129 2.08 -4.25 -5.16
C SER A 129 2.85 -5.53 -5.51
N GLN A 130 3.99 -5.79 -4.87
CA GLN A 130 4.74 -7.03 -5.08
C GLN A 130 3.96 -8.26 -4.61
N VAL A 131 3.25 -8.18 -3.47
CA VAL A 131 2.37 -9.26 -3.01
C VAL A 131 1.33 -9.60 -4.08
N VAL A 132 0.64 -8.61 -4.65
CA VAL A 132 -0.36 -8.81 -5.71
C VAL A 132 0.29 -9.40 -6.97
N ASN A 133 1.43 -8.87 -7.39
CA ASN A 133 2.16 -9.37 -8.57
C ASN A 133 2.60 -10.84 -8.41
N ASN A 134 3.02 -11.25 -7.21
CA ASN A 134 3.41 -12.63 -6.90
C ASN A 134 2.25 -13.63 -6.96
N LEU A 135 1.00 -13.17 -6.96
CA LEU A 135 -0.19 -14.01 -7.10
C LEU A 135 -0.46 -14.43 -8.55
N GLY A 136 0.16 -13.77 -9.53
CA GLY A 136 0.00 -14.08 -10.95
C GLY A 136 -1.48 -14.01 -11.38
N LYS A 137 -2.04 -15.10 -11.88
CA LYS A 137 -3.44 -15.16 -12.37
C LYS A 137 -4.49 -14.91 -11.28
N GLN A 138 -4.13 -15.01 -10.01
CA GLN A 138 -5.05 -14.74 -8.90
C GLN A 138 -5.07 -13.25 -8.51
N ALA A 139 -4.23 -12.40 -9.09
CA ALA A 139 -4.15 -10.98 -8.79
C ALA A 139 -5.51 -10.26 -8.95
N ASP A 140 -6.30 -10.64 -9.97
CA ASP A 140 -7.64 -10.07 -10.22
C ASP A 140 -8.64 -10.29 -9.07
N GLN A 141 -8.37 -11.26 -8.20
CA GLN A 141 -9.18 -11.59 -7.03
C GLN A 141 -8.74 -10.81 -5.77
N VAL A 142 -7.77 -9.89 -5.90
CA VAL A 142 -7.23 -9.10 -4.79
C VAL A 142 -7.41 -7.62 -5.08
N GLN A 143 -7.69 -6.84 -4.05
CA GLN A 143 -7.80 -5.40 -4.12
C GLN A 143 -6.96 -4.76 -3.02
N ILE A 144 -6.10 -3.83 -3.39
CA ILE A 144 -5.44 -2.93 -2.45
C ILE A 144 -6.35 -1.72 -2.23
N VAL A 145 -6.69 -1.44 -0.97
CA VAL A 145 -7.49 -0.29 -0.59
C VAL A 145 -6.65 0.62 0.31
N PHE A 146 -6.29 1.76 -0.21
CA PHE A 146 -5.56 2.80 0.52
C PHE A 146 -6.56 3.85 1.03
N ILE A 147 -6.68 4.00 2.35
CA ILE A 147 -7.54 5.03 2.96
C ILE A 147 -6.67 6.16 3.48
N SER A 148 -6.86 7.36 2.94
CA SER A 148 -6.17 8.53 3.45
C SER A 148 -6.72 8.97 4.80
N VAL A 149 -5.80 9.30 5.71
CA VAL A 149 -6.09 9.96 6.99
C VAL A 149 -5.86 11.47 6.94
N ASP A 150 -5.57 12.01 5.75
CA ASP A 150 -5.33 13.44 5.52
C ASP A 150 -6.25 14.01 4.44
N PRO A 151 -7.53 14.17 4.72
CA PRO A 151 -8.50 14.67 3.72
C PRO A 151 -8.24 16.11 3.26
N HIS A 152 -7.39 16.87 3.96
CA HIS A 152 -7.09 18.25 3.57
C HIS A 152 -6.15 18.35 2.38
N ARG A 153 -5.21 17.40 2.23
CA ARG A 153 -4.26 17.35 1.10
C ARG A 153 -4.66 16.32 0.05
N ASP A 154 -5.28 15.23 0.48
CA ASP A 154 -5.55 14.05 -0.33
C ASP A 154 -6.96 14.09 -0.91
N THR A 155 -7.10 14.77 -2.07
CA THR A 155 -8.35 14.70 -2.85
C THR A 155 -8.49 13.33 -3.53
N PRO A 156 -9.71 12.93 -3.96
CA PRO A 156 -9.92 11.68 -4.69
C PRO A 156 -8.99 11.49 -5.90
N ASP A 157 -8.76 12.54 -6.69
CA ASP A 157 -7.92 12.49 -7.89
C ASP A 157 -6.42 12.39 -7.54
N VAL A 158 -5.98 13.09 -6.50
CA VAL A 158 -4.60 12.97 -5.97
C VAL A 158 -4.34 11.53 -5.53
N LEU A 159 -5.26 10.95 -4.76
CA LEU A 159 -5.13 9.58 -4.28
C LEU A 159 -5.15 8.56 -5.41
N GLN A 160 -6.05 8.71 -6.38
CA GLN A 160 -6.10 7.78 -7.50
C GLN A 160 -4.80 7.83 -8.32
N SER A 161 -4.27 9.02 -8.57
CA SER A 161 -2.97 9.18 -9.25
C SER A 161 -1.83 8.54 -8.44
N TYR A 162 -1.84 8.73 -7.12
CA TYR A 162 -0.85 8.15 -6.23
C TYR A 162 -0.87 6.61 -6.24
N VAL A 163 -2.03 5.99 -6.00
CA VAL A 163 -2.10 4.52 -5.88
C VAL A 163 -1.90 3.81 -7.22
N SER A 164 -2.34 4.41 -8.35
CA SER A 164 -2.15 3.86 -9.70
C SER A 164 -0.68 3.80 -10.12
N ALA A 165 0.19 4.61 -9.51
CA ALA A 165 1.63 4.53 -9.74
C ALA A 165 2.27 3.24 -9.19
N PHE A 166 1.57 2.53 -8.28
CA PHE A 166 2.07 1.30 -7.67
C PHE A 166 1.44 0.04 -8.27
N ASN A 167 0.11 0.04 -8.46
CA ASN A 167 -0.59 -1.15 -8.94
C ASN A 167 -1.99 -0.81 -9.49
N ASP A 168 -2.39 -1.48 -10.57
CA ASP A 168 -3.71 -1.30 -11.18
C ASP A 168 -4.85 -1.88 -10.31
N HIS A 169 -4.52 -2.80 -9.39
CA HIS A 169 -5.45 -3.33 -8.39
C HIS A 169 -5.51 -2.46 -7.11
N ALA A 170 -5.03 -1.22 -7.16
CA ALA A 170 -5.09 -0.30 -6.03
C ALA A 170 -6.14 0.78 -6.23
N ILE A 171 -6.89 1.09 -5.16
CA ILE A 171 -7.83 2.20 -5.11
C ILE A 171 -7.51 3.10 -3.91
N GLY A 172 -7.51 4.41 -4.14
CA GLY A 172 -7.37 5.42 -3.10
C GLY A 172 -8.74 5.94 -2.66
N LEU A 173 -8.98 5.99 -1.37
CA LEU A 173 -10.23 6.45 -0.77
C LEU A 173 -9.96 7.56 0.23
N THR A 174 -10.82 8.57 0.23
CA THR A 174 -10.84 9.68 1.19
C THR A 174 -12.28 9.99 1.61
N GLY A 175 -12.49 11.09 2.29
CA GLY A 175 -13.80 11.55 2.70
C GLY A 175 -13.66 12.81 3.56
N ASN A 176 -14.74 13.28 4.18
CA ASN A 176 -14.63 14.34 5.15
C ASN A 176 -13.99 13.83 6.47
N GLU A 177 -13.53 14.75 7.31
CA GLU A 177 -12.87 14.43 8.59
C GLU A 177 -13.67 13.44 9.46
N ARG A 178 -15.00 13.59 9.48
CA ARG A 178 -15.88 12.70 10.26
C ARG A 178 -15.88 11.28 9.71
N GLN A 179 -15.98 11.13 8.38
CA GLN A 179 -15.95 9.83 7.72
C GLN A 179 -14.61 9.13 7.97
N ILE A 180 -13.50 9.87 7.85
CA ILE A 180 -12.16 9.34 8.14
C ILE A 180 -12.03 8.96 9.62
N ALA A 181 -12.46 9.81 10.55
CA ALA A 181 -12.41 9.50 11.98
C ALA A 181 -13.26 8.27 12.33
N ASP A 182 -14.43 8.10 11.70
CA ASP A 182 -15.31 6.96 11.95
C ASP A 182 -14.71 5.64 11.45
N VAL A 183 -14.11 5.63 10.25
CA VAL A 183 -13.46 4.43 9.71
C VAL A 183 -12.16 4.10 10.47
N ALA A 184 -11.35 5.10 10.81
CA ALA A 184 -10.15 4.90 11.62
C ALA A 184 -10.48 4.31 13.00
N ARG A 185 -11.50 4.85 13.68
CA ARG A 185 -11.98 4.32 14.97
C ARG A 185 -12.49 2.88 14.84
N ARG A 186 -13.21 2.57 13.76
CA ARG A 186 -13.72 1.23 13.49
C ARG A 186 -12.60 0.19 13.45
N TYR A 187 -11.48 0.51 12.79
CA TYR A 187 -10.34 -0.38 12.65
C TYR A 187 -9.25 -0.14 13.71
N ARG A 188 -9.53 0.70 14.71
CA ARG A 188 -8.60 1.03 15.82
C ARG A 188 -7.28 1.62 15.31
N VAL A 189 -7.36 2.40 14.24
CA VAL A 189 -6.22 3.15 13.69
C VAL A 189 -6.12 4.47 14.43
N ALA A 190 -5.01 4.66 15.14
CA ALA A 190 -4.66 5.97 15.66
C ALA A 190 -4.01 6.80 14.56
N TYR A 191 -4.38 8.06 14.43
CA TYR A 191 -3.70 9.02 13.58
C TYR A 191 -3.75 10.41 14.20
N GLN A 192 -2.76 11.23 13.86
CA GLN A 192 -2.67 12.62 14.32
C GLN A 192 -2.11 13.49 13.20
N ILE A 193 -2.81 14.57 12.91
CA ILE A 193 -2.34 15.62 11.99
C ILE A 193 -1.67 16.68 12.84
N GLU A 194 -0.37 16.90 12.59
CA GLU A 194 0.42 17.89 13.32
C GLU A 194 0.04 19.31 12.88
N LYS A 195 0.44 20.29 13.68
CA LYS A 195 0.26 21.70 13.27
C LYS A 195 1.24 22.04 12.14
N PRO A 196 0.80 22.84 11.15
CA PRO A 196 1.71 23.31 10.12
C PRO A 196 2.96 23.96 10.67
N SER A 197 4.10 23.65 10.07
CA SER A 197 5.39 24.25 10.39
C SER A 197 5.74 25.33 9.34
N GLY A 198 6.11 26.53 9.83
CA GLY A 198 6.42 27.66 8.94
C GLY A 198 5.19 28.39 8.40
N SER A 199 5.34 29.01 7.23
CA SER A 199 4.30 29.85 6.61
C SER A 199 3.36 29.08 5.67
N ASP A 200 3.71 27.85 5.28
CA ASP A 200 2.88 27.01 4.42
C ASP A 200 1.91 26.18 5.26
N PRO A 201 0.59 26.42 5.12
CA PRO A 201 -0.43 25.66 5.88
C PRO A 201 -0.50 24.19 5.50
N LYS A 202 0.13 23.75 4.41
CA LYS A 202 0.21 22.36 3.97
C LYS A 202 1.49 21.64 4.41
N ASN A 203 2.42 22.35 5.04
CA ASN A 203 3.64 21.77 5.54
C ASN A 203 3.45 21.22 6.96
N TYR A 204 2.91 20.02 7.08
CA TYR A 204 2.72 19.32 8.34
C TYR A 204 2.92 17.82 8.17
N GLU A 205 3.28 17.18 9.26
CA GLU A 205 3.42 15.73 9.37
C GLU A 205 2.10 15.08 9.82
N VAL A 206 1.92 13.82 9.44
CA VAL A 206 0.80 13.01 9.89
C VAL A 206 1.34 11.68 10.43
N THR A 207 1.09 11.44 11.72
CA THR A 207 1.37 10.16 12.34
C THR A 207 0.17 9.25 12.20
N HIS A 208 0.36 7.98 11.81
CA HIS A 208 -0.71 7.01 11.69
C HIS A 208 -0.27 5.59 12.01
N GLY A 209 -1.25 4.72 12.32
CA GLY A 209 -1.01 3.30 12.50
C GLY A 209 -0.55 2.62 11.21
N ARG A 210 0.41 1.70 11.31
CA ARG A 210 1.13 1.06 10.20
C ARG A 210 0.65 -0.35 9.89
N GLY A 211 -0.55 -0.72 10.35
CA GLY A 211 -1.11 -2.05 10.14
C GLY A 211 -1.67 -2.26 8.74
N ILE A 212 -1.45 -3.45 8.19
CA ILE A 212 -2.09 -3.96 6.98
C ILE A 212 -3.20 -4.91 7.41
N TYR A 213 -4.44 -4.56 7.07
CA TYR A 213 -5.64 -5.32 7.40
C TYR A 213 -6.04 -6.19 6.22
N ILE A 214 -6.13 -7.50 6.44
CA ILE A 214 -6.42 -8.45 5.36
C ILE A 214 -7.80 -9.08 5.61
N PHE A 215 -8.68 -8.88 4.63
CA PHE A 215 -10.06 -9.39 4.64
C PHE A 215 -10.22 -10.46 3.58
N ASP A 216 -11.03 -11.48 3.90
CA ASP A 216 -11.37 -12.53 2.93
C ASP A 216 -12.42 -12.04 1.90
N GLN A 217 -12.72 -12.88 0.93
CA GLN A 217 -13.69 -12.62 -0.15
C GLN A 217 -15.12 -12.31 0.32
N LYS A 218 -15.42 -12.55 1.62
CA LYS A 218 -16.70 -12.19 2.27
C LYS A 218 -16.59 -10.94 3.12
N GLY A 219 -15.47 -10.21 3.03
CA GLY A 219 -15.20 -9.02 3.81
C GLY A 219 -14.92 -9.28 5.29
N ARG A 220 -14.67 -10.53 5.72
CA ARG A 220 -14.38 -10.85 7.12
C ARG A 220 -12.90 -10.58 7.40
N ALA A 221 -12.63 -9.92 8.51
CA ALA A 221 -11.25 -9.68 8.95
C ALA A 221 -10.55 -10.99 9.32
N ARG A 222 -9.39 -11.27 8.68
CA ARG A 222 -8.66 -12.53 8.84
C ARG A 222 -7.27 -12.35 9.41
N PHE A 223 -6.53 -11.34 8.96
CA PHE A 223 -5.19 -11.07 9.44
C PHE A 223 -4.98 -9.58 9.68
N LEU A 224 -4.10 -9.29 10.63
CA LEU A 224 -3.48 -7.99 10.84
C LEU A 224 -1.97 -8.19 10.79
N ALA A 225 -1.33 -7.59 9.81
CA ALA A 225 0.10 -7.63 9.60
C ALA A 225 0.74 -6.26 9.90
N SER A 226 2.03 -6.26 10.21
CA SER A 226 2.85 -5.05 10.21
C SER A 226 3.28 -4.71 8.77
N ASP A 227 3.55 -3.43 8.51
CA ASP A 227 4.21 -2.97 7.28
C ASP A 227 5.67 -3.45 7.15
N SER A 228 6.25 -3.99 8.22
CA SER A 228 7.57 -4.65 8.22
C SER A 228 7.50 -6.16 7.97
N GLU A 229 6.31 -6.72 7.72
CA GLU A 229 6.17 -8.15 7.42
C GLU A 229 6.78 -8.49 6.05
N SER A 230 7.29 -9.71 5.90
CA SER A 230 7.88 -10.13 4.63
C SER A 230 6.83 -10.26 3.51
N ILE A 231 7.23 -9.97 2.29
CA ILE A 231 6.38 -10.13 1.10
C ILE A 231 5.91 -11.58 0.95
N ASP A 232 6.79 -12.55 1.25
CA ASP A 232 6.49 -13.97 1.13
C ASP A 232 5.40 -14.39 2.13
N THR A 233 5.50 -13.94 3.39
CA THR A 233 4.49 -14.22 4.42
C THR A 233 3.13 -13.59 4.08
N LEU A 234 3.14 -12.34 3.61
CA LEU A 234 1.93 -11.66 3.15
C LEU A 234 1.32 -12.39 1.95
N THR A 235 2.14 -12.76 0.95
CA THR A 235 1.68 -13.50 -0.24
C THR A 235 1.08 -14.86 0.14
N ALA A 236 1.73 -15.60 1.04
CA ALA A 236 1.22 -16.88 1.53
C ALA A 236 -0.14 -16.74 2.25
N SER A 237 -0.26 -15.70 3.09
CA SER A 237 -1.51 -15.41 3.81
C SER A 237 -2.66 -15.02 2.88
N VAL A 238 -2.38 -14.28 1.82
CA VAL A 238 -3.37 -13.94 0.78
C VAL A 238 -3.77 -15.18 -0.01
N ARG A 239 -2.82 -16.03 -0.41
CA ARG A 239 -3.11 -17.30 -1.11
C ARG A 239 -4.00 -18.21 -0.28
N GLU A 240 -3.79 -18.29 1.03
CA GLU A 240 -4.65 -19.06 1.93
C GLU A 240 -6.13 -18.62 1.86
N LEU A 241 -6.38 -17.35 1.60
CA LEU A 241 -7.73 -16.79 1.52
C LEU A 241 -8.37 -16.95 0.13
N LEU A 242 -7.55 -17.17 -0.89
CA LEU A 242 -8.00 -17.39 -2.28
C LEU A 242 -8.37 -18.85 -2.57
N GLY A 243 -7.87 -19.80 -1.77
CA GLY A 243 -8.15 -21.25 -1.87
C GLY A 243 -7.16 -21.98 -2.75
#